data_5204dcbe8e983c84f920cb22e82935a8
#
_entry.id   5204dcbe8e983c84f920cb22e82935a8
#
_cell.length_a   1.000
_cell.length_b   1.000
_cell.length_c   1.000
_cell.angle_alpha   90.00
_cell.angle_beta   90.00
_cell.angle_gamma   90.00
#
_symmetry.space_group_name_H-M   'P 1'
#
loop_
_entity.id
_entity.type
_entity.pdbx_description
1 polymer ?
#
loop_
_entity_poly.entity_id
_entity_poly.type
_entity_poly.pdbx_seq_one_letter_code
_entity_poly.pdbx_strand_id
1 'polypeptide(L)'
;MHLAFAGELGDKPKACLARMLMRAFAFFVALLLLSPVAALAQALPYHVDPSAREIVPDLGPVPSIRFLTTADFPPFNYRDESGELIGFNVDLAQALCADLKLACTIQAWPWEQASKALEDNQGDALIAGLALTPENGALFDFSQVYLMLPGRFVTRSDAAKGFDPASLAGKTVAARQGSTHAEFIRRYLPDARLVEFATEPAALDALAADKADAYFGDAMRASFWLNDHLDCCDFAGEAYFRPDLFGEGLAVAIPAGHDAVRLAIDYGLNRLKRSGVFDELYLRWFPVSFY
;
A
#
# COMPACT_ATOMS: atom_id res chain seq x y z
N MET A 1 20.96 91.29 -28.85
CA MET A 1 21.35 89.98 -29.41
C MET A 1 21.42 89.01 -28.28
N HIS A 2 20.27 88.34 -27.93
CA HIS A 2 20.11 87.45 -26.83
C HIS A 2 19.91 86.04 -27.38
N LEU A 3 20.78 85.12 -27.01
CA LEU A 3 20.64 83.68 -27.24
C LEU A 3 20.17 83.04 -25.94
N ALA A 4 18.98 82.45 -25.96
CA ALA A 4 18.44 81.64 -24.88
C ALA A 4 18.85 80.21 -25.14
N PHE A 5 19.48 79.57 -24.12
CA PHE A 5 19.70 78.13 -24.03
C PHE A 5 18.63 77.53 -23.12
N ALA A 6 17.72 76.73 -23.66
CA ALA A 6 16.80 75.90 -22.91
C ALA A 6 17.41 74.52 -22.79
N GLY A 7 17.79 74.16 -21.57
CA GLY A 7 18.26 72.81 -21.26
C GLY A 7 17.09 71.86 -20.89
N GLU A 8 16.89 70.82 -21.69
CA GLU A 8 15.97 69.70 -21.34
C GLU A 8 16.55 68.86 -20.19
N LEU A 9 15.89 68.94 -19.03
CA LEU A 9 16.14 68.01 -17.97
C LEU A 9 15.40 66.69 -18.26
N GLY A 10 16.16 65.71 -18.70
CA GLY A 10 15.66 64.36 -19.03
C GLY A 10 15.13 63.60 -17.85
N ASP A 11 13.99 63.00 -18.03
CA ASP A 11 13.17 62.17 -17.14
C ASP A 11 13.80 60.75 -16.95
N LYS A 12 15.10 60.68 -16.55
CA LYS A 12 15.87 59.44 -16.42
C LYS A 12 15.72 58.66 -15.09
N PRO A 13 15.29 59.22 -13.93
CA PRO A 13 15.21 58.45 -12.70
C PRO A 13 14.01 57.48 -12.58
N LYS A 14 12.88 57.80 -13.23
CA LYS A 14 11.66 56.98 -13.12
C LYS A 14 11.76 55.65 -13.89
N ALA A 15 12.46 55.63 -15.00
CA ALA A 15 12.65 54.41 -15.81
C ALA A 15 13.61 53.41 -15.14
N CYS A 16 14.57 53.87 -14.36
CA CYS A 16 15.50 53.03 -13.65
C CYS A 16 14.82 52.34 -12.46
N LEU A 17 13.97 53.07 -11.71
CA LEU A 17 13.20 52.51 -10.57
C LEU A 17 12.17 51.48 -11.02
N ALA A 18 11.47 51.71 -12.14
CA ALA A 18 10.51 50.75 -12.71
C ALA A 18 11.16 49.45 -13.16
N ARG A 19 12.36 49.53 -13.77
CA ARG A 19 13.13 48.33 -14.16
C ARG A 19 13.65 47.53 -12.95
N MET A 20 14.02 48.22 -11.85
CA MET A 20 14.46 47.57 -10.62
C MET A 20 13.32 46.86 -9.89
N LEU A 21 12.14 47.48 -9.83
CA LEU A 21 10.91 46.89 -9.26
C LEU A 21 10.43 45.67 -10.08
N MET A 22 10.48 45.75 -11.41
CA MET A 22 10.09 44.64 -12.29
C MET A 22 11.05 43.44 -12.17
N ARG A 23 12.36 43.70 -12.00
CA ARG A 23 13.34 42.65 -11.76
C ARG A 23 13.19 42.01 -10.37
N ALA A 24 12.90 42.79 -9.33
CA ALA A 24 12.62 42.30 -7.99
C ALA A 24 11.33 41.46 -7.98
N PHE A 25 10.27 41.89 -8.68
CA PHE A 25 9.03 41.12 -8.80
C PHE A 25 9.21 39.81 -9.57
N ALA A 26 9.97 39.83 -10.68
CA ALA A 26 10.30 38.61 -11.43
C ALA A 26 11.13 37.59 -10.59
N PHE A 27 12.06 38.11 -9.77
CA PHE A 27 12.84 37.25 -8.84
C PHE A 27 11.97 36.64 -7.72
N PHE A 28 11.00 37.42 -7.22
CA PHE A 28 10.07 36.95 -6.19
C PHE A 28 9.11 35.88 -6.72
N VAL A 29 8.61 36.07 -7.96
CA VAL A 29 7.77 35.08 -8.65
C VAL A 29 8.57 33.80 -8.98
N ALA A 30 9.83 33.93 -9.40
CA ALA A 30 10.71 32.77 -9.64
C ALA A 30 11.02 32.00 -8.35
N LEU A 31 11.16 32.71 -7.22
CA LEU A 31 11.38 32.07 -5.91
C LEU A 31 10.14 31.33 -5.40
N LEU A 32 8.93 31.82 -5.68
CA LEU A 32 7.66 31.17 -5.37
C LEU A 32 7.41 29.91 -6.23
N LEU A 33 7.89 29.89 -7.48
CA LEU A 33 7.79 28.74 -8.37
C LEU A 33 8.82 27.64 -8.07
N LEU A 34 9.85 27.95 -7.27
CA LEU A 34 10.87 27.00 -6.80
C LEU A 34 10.56 26.44 -5.40
N SER A 35 9.41 26.75 -4.81
CA SER A 35 8.98 26.13 -3.57
C SER A 35 8.80 24.63 -3.82
N PRO A 36 9.55 23.73 -3.13
CA PRO A 36 9.30 22.31 -3.28
C PRO A 36 7.86 22.06 -2.85
N VAL A 37 7.06 21.53 -3.75
CA VAL A 37 5.78 20.91 -3.37
C VAL A 37 6.17 19.81 -2.39
N ALA A 38 5.93 20.05 -1.10
CA ALA A 38 6.05 19.00 -0.11
C ALA A 38 5.05 17.91 -0.55
N ALA A 39 5.55 16.87 -1.21
CA ALA A 39 4.78 15.66 -1.41
C ALA A 39 4.39 15.22 0.00
N LEU A 40 3.10 15.25 0.31
CA LEU A 40 2.56 14.61 1.50
C LEU A 40 2.81 13.12 1.29
N ALA A 41 3.94 12.64 1.80
CA ALA A 41 4.16 11.21 1.89
C ALA A 41 3.03 10.65 2.74
N GLN A 42 2.15 9.86 2.15
CA GLN A 42 1.16 9.10 2.90
C GLN A 42 1.94 8.09 3.73
N ALA A 43 1.98 8.33 5.04
CA ALA A 43 2.57 7.38 5.97
C ALA A 43 1.69 6.12 5.98
N LEU A 44 2.29 4.96 5.71
CA LEU A 44 1.62 3.70 5.92
C LEU A 44 1.31 3.54 7.42
N PRO A 45 0.12 3.04 7.80
CA PRO A 45 -0.23 2.87 9.21
C PRO A 45 0.59 1.73 9.81
N TYR A 46 1.73 2.05 10.42
CA TYR A 46 2.49 1.09 11.20
C TYR A 46 2.03 1.09 12.64
N HIS A 47 1.68 -0.07 13.14
CA HIS A 47 1.53 -0.29 14.58
C HIS A 47 2.91 -0.56 15.21
N VAL A 48 3.84 0.37 15.01
CA VAL A 48 5.15 0.33 15.64
C VAL A 48 5.19 1.37 16.75
N ASP A 49 5.38 0.93 17.99
CA ASP A 49 5.68 1.84 19.10
C ASP A 49 7.12 2.37 18.90
N PRO A 50 7.31 3.64 18.54
CA PRO A 50 8.66 4.20 18.33
C PRO A 50 9.48 4.29 19.61
N SER A 51 8.85 4.15 20.79
CA SER A 51 9.51 4.15 22.09
C SER A 51 9.88 2.73 22.56
N ALA A 52 9.32 1.69 21.94
CA ALA A 52 9.65 0.31 22.28
C ALA A 52 11.12 0.03 22.01
N ARG A 53 11.83 -0.44 23.03
CA ARG A 53 13.20 -0.94 22.85
C ARG A 53 13.13 -2.25 22.10
N GLU A 54 13.71 -2.25 20.90
CA GLU A 54 13.81 -3.45 20.09
C GLU A 54 14.78 -4.43 20.75
N ILE A 55 14.31 -5.63 21.01
CA ILE A 55 15.18 -6.73 21.45
C ILE A 55 15.88 -7.25 20.19
N VAL A 56 17.18 -7.04 20.11
CA VAL A 56 18.01 -7.61 19.06
C VAL A 56 18.14 -9.11 19.33
N PRO A 57 17.59 -9.98 18.46
CA PRO A 57 17.72 -11.42 18.67
C PRO A 57 19.16 -11.88 18.46
N ASP A 58 19.52 -12.99 19.10
CA ASP A 58 20.73 -13.71 18.74
C ASP A 58 20.52 -14.40 17.40
N LEU A 59 21.22 -13.94 16.37
CA LEU A 59 21.17 -14.52 15.02
C LEU A 59 22.15 -15.71 14.84
N GLY A 60 22.99 -16.01 15.81
CA GLY A 60 23.93 -17.13 15.75
C GLY A 60 23.28 -18.49 15.42
N PRO A 61 22.10 -18.80 15.98
CA PRO A 61 21.37 -20.03 15.63
C PRO A 61 20.74 -20.02 14.21
N VAL A 62 20.68 -18.87 13.53
CA VAL A 62 20.04 -18.68 12.23
C VAL A 62 21.05 -18.23 11.19
N PRO A 63 21.93 -19.14 10.70
CA PRO A 63 22.93 -18.76 9.68
C PRO A 63 22.33 -18.51 8.29
N SER A 64 21.15 -19.05 8.02
CA SER A 64 20.44 -18.93 6.76
C SER A 64 18.94 -19.12 6.98
N ILE A 65 18.12 -18.65 6.03
CA ILE A 65 16.67 -18.91 5.98
C ILE A 65 16.30 -19.44 4.59
N ARG A 66 15.66 -20.61 4.57
CA ARG A 66 15.07 -21.19 3.36
C ARG A 66 13.58 -20.80 3.31
N PHE A 67 13.27 -19.79 2.50
CA PHE A 67 11.89 -19.39 2.29
C PHE A 67 11.19 -20.32 1.28
N LEU A 68 10.03 -20.80 1.65
CA LEU A 68 9.05 -21.38 0.75
C LEU A 68 8.03 -20.29 0.36
N THR A 69 7.56 -20.35 -0.87
CA THR A 69 6.49 -19.50 -1.39
C THR A 69 5.66 -20.28 -2.41
N THR A 70 4.71 -19.63 -3.10
CA THR A 70 4.03 -20.19 -4.27
C THR A 70 4.33 -19.37 -5.52
N ALA A 71 3.78 -19.76 -6.66
CA ALA A 71 4.03 -19.06 -7.93
C ALA A 71 2.74 -18.63 -8.64
N ASP A 72 1.64 -18.49 -7.90
CA ASP A 72 0.28 -18.31 -8.39
C ASP A 72 -0.54 -17.25 -7.65
N PHE A 73 0.13 -16.37 -6.88
CA PHE A 73 -0.51 -15.35 -6.05
C PHE A 73 0.00 -13.93 -6.40
N PRO A 74 -0.30 -13.39 -7.60
CA PRO A 74 0.06 -12.02 -7.95
C PRO A 74 -0.75 -11.01 -7.11
N PRO A 75 -0.16 -9.86 -6.75
CA PRO A 75 1.21 -9.41 -7.04
C PRO A 75 2.24 -9.84 -5.99
N PHE A 76 1.90 -10.77 -5.11
CA PHE A 76 2.72 -11.14 -3.96
C PHE A 76 3.85 -12.11 -4.31
N ASN A 77 3.52 -13.19 -5.01
CA ASN A 77 4.48 -14.21 -5.44
C ASN A 77 3.95 -14.95 -6.67
N TYR A 78 4.58 -14.77 -7.80
CA TYR A 78 4.16 -15.36 -9.07
C TYR A 78 5.35 -15.45 -10.05
N ARG A 79 5.14 -16.17 -11.14
CA ARG A 79 6.13 -16.17 -12.24
C ARG A 79 5.73 -15.16 -13.29
N ASP A 80 6.71 -14.37 -13.70
CA ASP A 80 6.54 -13.46 -14.83
C ASP A 80 6.57 -14.22 -16.19
N GLU A 81 6.48 -13.48 -17.28
CA GLU A 81 6.51 -14.06 -18.65
C GLU A 81 7.83 -14.76 -18.98
N SER A 82 8.92 -14.42 -18.30
CA SER A 82 10.24 -15.09 -18.44
C SER A 82 10.34 -16.37 -17.60
N GLY A 83 9.38 -16.61 -16.70
CA GLY A 83 9.38 -17.70 -15.74
C GLY A 83 10.12 -17.37 -14.45
N GLU A 84 10.61 -16.13 -14.28
CA GLU A 84 11.26 -15.68 -13.05
C GLU A 84 10.23 -15.55 -11.92
N LEU A 85 10.62 -15.97 -10.71
CA LEU A 85 9.79 -15.83 -9.51
C LEU A 85 9.93 -14.41 -8.95
N ILE A 86 8.86 -13.66 -9.03
CA ILE A 86 8.80 -12.24 -8.62
C ILE A 86 7.61 -11.98 -7.71
N GLY A 87 7.56 -10.80 -7.11
CA GLY A 87 6.42 -10.34 -6.32
C GLY A 87 6.83 -9.65 -5.02
N PHE A 88 5.86 -8.98 -4.38
CA PHE A 88 6.09 -8.28 -3.13
C PHE A 88 6.68 -9.18 -2.04
N ASN A 89 6.17 -10.40 -1.88
CA ASN A 89 6.67 -11.36 -0.89
C ASN A 89 8.11 -11.84 -1.21
N VAL A 90 8.43 -11.98 -2.50
CA VAL A 90 9.78 -12.37 -2.95
C VAL A 90 10.77 -11.25 -2.64
N ASP A 91 10.45 -10.02 -3.02
CA ASP A 91 11.27 -8.86 -2.72
C ASP A 91 11.42 -8.62 -1.22
N LEU A 92 10.33 -8.81 -0.45
CA LEU A 92 10.36 -8.67 1.01
C LEU A 92 11.29 -9.70 1.65
N ALA A 93 11.22 -10.97 1.24
CA ALA A 93 12.12 -12.02 1.73
C ALA A 93 13.59 -11.71 1.39
N GLN A 94 13.87 -11.24 0.16
CA GLN A 94 15.21 -10.82 -0.24
C GLN A 94 15.71 -9.62 0.59
N ALA A 95 14.87 -8.63 0.82
CA ALA A 95 15.21 -7.45 1.63
C ALA A 95 15.49 -7.83 3.10
N LEU A 96 14.70 -8.73 3.68
CA LEU A 96 14.93 -9.27 5.03
C LEU A 96 16.32 -9.89 5.12
N CYS A 97 16.66 -10.74 4.17
CA CYS A 97 17.95 -11.44 4.14
C CYS A 97 19.14 -10.48 3.99
N ALA A 98 18.99 -9.49 3.10
CA ALA A 98 20.01 -8.49 2.88
C ALA A 98 20.24 -7.61 4.13
N ASP A 99 19.16 -7.16 4.80
CA ASP A 99 19.25 -6.33 6.01
C ASP A 99 19.86 -7.10 7.19
N LEU A 100 19.45 -8.35 7.38
CA LEU A 100 19.97 -9.23 8.44
C LEU A 100 21.33 -9.84 8.11
N LYS A 101 21.83 -9.68 6.88
CA LYS A 101 23.07 -10.29 6.37
C LYS A 101 23.08 -11.81 6.49
N LEU A 102 21.93 -12.43 6.23
CA LEU A 102 21.76 -13.87 6.23
C LEU A 102 21.81 -14.41 4.79
N ALA A 103 22.32 -15.63 4.63
CA ALA A 103 22.16 -16.36 3.38
C ALA A 103 20.70 -16.83 3.26
N CYS A 104 20.08 -16.62 2.10
CA CYS A 104 18.70 -17.06 1.90
C CYS A 104 18.50 -17.75 0.55
N THR A 105 17.54 -18.66 0.53
CA THR A 105 16.98 -19.22 -0.70
C THR A 105 15.47 -19.02 -0.71
N ILE A 106 14.89 -18.86 -1.90
CA ILE A 106 13.44 -18.74 -2.07
C ILE A 106 13.03 -19.79 -3.10
N GLN A 107 12.12 -20.69 -2.69
CA GLN A 107 11.67 -21.79 -3.53
C GLN A 107 10.14 -21.79 -3.64
N ALA A 108 9.64 -21.81 -4.87
CA ALA A 108 8.20 -21.93 -5.11
C ALA A 108 7.75 -23.39 -5.03
N TRP A 109 6.62 -23.60 -4.33
CA TRP A 109 5.92 -24.86 -4.21
C TRP A 109 4.48 -24.72 -4.70
N PRO A 110 3.82 -25.81 -5.18
CA PRO A 110 2.38 -25.78 -5.38
C PRO A 110 1.66 -25.45 -4.07
N TRP A 111 0.60 -24.65 -4.14
CA TRP A 111 -0.14 -24.20 -2.95
C TRP A 111 -0.57 -25.35 -2.03
N GLU A 112 -1.11 -26.42 -2.61
CA GLU A 112 -1.61 -27.59 -1.89
C GLU A 112 -0.51 -28.37 -1.14
N GLN A 113 0.76 -28.11 -1.47
CA GLN A 113 1.91 -28.79 -0.88
C GLN A 113 2.75 -27.86 0.00
N ALA A 114 2.55 -26.54 -0.07
CA ALA A 114 3.44 -25.57 0.53
C ALA A 114 3.49 -25.66 2.07
N SER A 115 2.35 -25.80 2.75
CA SER A 115 2.29 -25.98 4.20
C SER A 115 2.89 -27.33 4.62
N LYS A 116 2.58 -28.39 3.89
CA LYS A 116 3.16 -29.72 4.15
C LYS A 116 4.68 -29.75 3.94
N ALA A 117 5.18 -29.06 2.93
CA ALA A 117 6.62 -28.93 2.71
C ALA A 117 7.31 -28.19 3.88
N LEU A 118 6.64 -27.19 4.48
CA LEU A 118 7.15 -26.51 5.67
C LEU A 118 7.18 -27.46 6.88
N GLU A 119 6.12 -28.23 7.12
CA GLU A 119 6.07 -29.25 8.18
C GLU A 119 7.18 -30.31 8.01
N ASP A 120 7.45 -30.70 6.75
CA ASP A 120 8.48 -31.69 6.40
C ASP A 120 9.90 -31.08 6.36
N ASN A 121 10.11 -29.88 6.92
CA ASN A 121 11.40 -29.18 6.99
C ASN A 121 12.08 -28.96 5.62
N GLN A 122 11.30 -28.82 4.55
CA GLN A 122 11.84 -28.45 3.23
C GLN A 122 12.20 -26.94 3.17
N GLY A 123 11.71 -26.15 4.12
CA GLY A 123 12.03 -24.76 4.35
C GLY A 123 11.97 -24.39 5.82
N ASP A 124 12.38 -23.16 6.13
CA ASP A 124 12.39 -22.63 7.50
C ASP A 124 11.26 -21.60 7.71
N ALA A 125 10.69 -21.07 6.62
CA ALA A 125 9.62 -20.08 6.64
C ALA A 125 8.79 -20.16 5.36
N LEU A 126 7.47 -19.95 5.45
CA LEU A 126 6.55 -19.89 4.31
C LEU A 126 5.98 -18.46 4.20
N ILE A 127 6.29 -17.78 3.10
CA ILE A 127 5.79 -16.45 2.76
C ILE A 127 4.91 -16.55 1.50
N ALA A 128 3.64 -16.91 1.68
CA ALA A 128 2.70 -17.19 0.59
C ALA A 128 1.25 -16.81 0.91
N GLY A 129 1.01 -16.09 2.01
CA GLY A 129 -0.35 -15.72 2.42
C GLY A 129 -1.12 -16.84 3.10
N LEU A 130 -0.43 -17.77 3.80
CA LEU A 130 -1.10 -18.76 4.64
C LEU A 130 -1.93 -18.03 5.71
N ALA A 131 -3.22 -18.38 5.81
CA ALA A 131 -4.15 -17.68 6.69
C ALA A 131 -3.82 -17.95 8.18
N LEU A 132 -3.93 -16.89 9.00
CA LEU A 132 -3.78 -16.97 10.45
C LEU A 132 -5.10 -17.50 11.05
N THR A 133 -5.29 -18.82 11.02
CA THR A 133 -6.45 -19.48 11.62
C THR A 133 -6.04 -20.32 12.81
N PRO A 134 -6.97 -20.68 13.72
CA PRO A 134 -6.66 -21.58 14.83
C PRO A 134 -6.07 -22.93 14.37
N GLU A 135 -6.51 -23.44 13.22
CA GLU A 135 -6.03 -24.71 12.66
C GLU A 135 -4.57 -24.60 12.24
N ASN A 136 -4.22 -23.53 11.51
CA ASN A 136 -2.84 -23.26 11.10
C ASN A 136 -1.96 -22.90 12.30
N GLY A 137 -2.49 -22.18 13.29
CA GLY A 137 -1.78 -21.83 14.52
C GLY A 137 -1.48 -23.05 15.44
N ALA A 138 -2.10 -24.19 15.20
CA ALA A 138 -1.75 -25.43 15.87
C ALA A 138 -0.48 -26.12 15.28
N LEU A 139 -0.11 -25.76 14.03
CA LEU A 139 1.00 -26.37 13.28
C LEU A 139 2.18 -25.40 13.11
N PHE A 140 1.89 -24.09 13.05
CA PHE A 140 2.85 -23.06 12.72
C PHE A 140 2.79 -21.90 13.72
N ASP A 141 3.94 -21.35 14.00
CA ASP A 141 4.06 -20.02 14.55
C ASP A 141 4.02 -19.00 13.39
N PHE A 142 3.60 -17.78 13.68
CA PHE A 142 3.54 -16.71 12.68
C PHE A 142 4.42 -15.54 13.12
N SER A 143 5.05 -14.87 12.14
CA SER A 143 5.64 -13.57 12.36
C SER A 143 4.58 -12.53 12.71
N GLN A 144 5.02 -11.32 13.10
CA GLN A 144 4.10 -10.17 13.06
C GLN A 144 3.47 -10.02 11.67
N VAL A 145 2.24 -9.53 11.64
CA VAL A 145 1.57 -9.17 10.37
C VAL A 145 2.36 -8.07 9.68
N TYR A 146 2.79 -8.32 8.45
CA TYR A 146 3.54 -7.33 7.69
C TYR A 146 2.68 -6.49 6.77
N LEU A 147 1.52 -7.00 6.32
CA LEU A 147 0.58 -6.30 5.45
C LEU A 147 -0.86 -6.66 5.82
N MET A 148 -1.71 -5.66 6.01
CA MET A 148 -3.15 -5.84 6.19
C MET A 148 -3.87 -5.53 4.88
N LEU A 149 -4.95 -6.25 4.61
CA LEU A 149 -5.77 -6.07 3.41
C LEU A 149 -7.16 -5.55 3.85
N PRO A 150 -7.35 -4.22 3.95
CA PRO A 150 -8.62 -3.66 4.39
C PRO A 150 -9.69 -3.71 3.30
N GLY A 151 -10.95 -3.63 3.71
CA GLY A 151 -12.03 -3.23 2.84
C GLY A 151 -12.05 -1.71 2.65
N ARG A 152 -12.27 -1.22 1.42
CA ARG A 152 -12.41 0.20 1.13
C ARG A 152 -13.61 0.49 0.23
N PHE A 153 -14.18 1.67 0.41
CA PHE A 153 -15.10 2.22 -0.59
C PHE A 153 -14.30 2.84 -1.74
N VAL A 154 -14.87 2.72 -2.93
CA VAL A 154 -14.49 3.50 -4.11
C VAL A 154 -15.75 4.22 -4.58
N THR A 155 -15.61 5.50 -4.89
CA THR A 155 -16.67 6.34 -5.47
C THR A 155 -16.13 7.10 -6.67
N ARG A 156 -16.99 7.83 -7.36
CA ARG A 156 -16.50 8.84 -8.31
C ARG A 156 -15.71 9.91 -7.57
N SER A 157 -14.68 10.46 -8.20
CA SER A 157 -13.70 11.34 -7.57
C SER A 157 -14.31 12.60 -6.94
N ASP A 158 -15.41 13.11 -7.49
CA ASP A 158 -16.14 14.26 -6.94
C ASP A 158 -16.90 13.92 -5.64
N ALA A 159 -17.31 12.65 -5.46
CA ALA A 159 -17.98 12.15 -4.27
C ALA A 159 -17.03 11.55 -3.21
N ALA A 160 -15.75 11.35 -3.54
CA ALA A 160 -14.79 10.74 -2.62
C ALA A 160 -14.41 11.67 -1.47
N LYS A 161 -14.34 12.98 -1.75
CA LYS A 161 -13.94 13.98 -0.77
C LYS A 161 -15.03 14.21 0.28
N GLY A 162 -14.70 13.95 1.53
CA GLY A 162 -15.64 14.07 2.64
C GLY A 162 -16.72 12.99 2.66
N PHE A 163 -16.45 11.86 2.04
CA PHE A 163 -17.35 10.71 2.00
C PHE A 163 -17.68 10.21 3.41
N ASP A 164 -18.98 9.99 3.63
CA ASP A 164 -19.52 9.35 4.83
C ASP A 164 -20.37 8.16 4.38
N PRO A 165 -20.10 6.93 4.85
CA PRO A 165 -20.89 5.74 4.53
C PRO A 165 -22.39 5.89 4.85
N ALA A 166 -22.78 6.71 5.82
CA ALA A 166 -24.18 6.99 6.11
C ALA A 166 -24.92 7.65 4.93
N SER A 167 -24.17 8.35 4.04
CA SER A 167 -24.74 8.95 2.83
C SER A 167 -25.19 7.92 1.78
N LEU A 168 -24.88 6.64 1.98
CA LEU A 168 -25.26 5.54 1.09
C LEU A 168 -26.67 5.00 1.34
N ALA A 169 -27.41 5.52 2.32
CA ALA A 169 -28.80 5.14 2.55
C ALA A 169 -29.64 5.40 1.28
N GLY A 170 -30.30 4.35 0.79
CA GLY A 170 -31.08 4.34 -0.46
C GLY A 170 -30.24 4.32 -1.76
N LYS A 171 -28.92 4.44 -1.69
CA LYS A 171 -28.01 4.38 -2.82
C LYS A 171 -27.55 2.95 -3.12
N THR A 172 -27.03 2.77 -4.33
CA THR A 172 -26.56 1.45 -4.81
C THR A 172 -25.08 1.28 -4.49
N VAL A 173 -24.76 0.20 -3.76
CA VAL A 173 -23.38 -0.22 -3.50
C VAL A 173 -23.10 -1.51 -4.25
N ALA A 174 -22.07 -1.49 -5.11
CA ALA A 174 -21.58 -2.65 -5.83
C ALA A 174 -20.56 -3.42 -4.98
N ALA A 175 -20.63 -4.75 -5.00
CA ALA A 175 -19.63 -5.62 -4.40
C ALA A 175 -19.51 -6.94 -5.17
N ARG A 176 -18.44 -7.70 -4.94
CA ARG A 176 -18.30 -9.05 -5.49
C ARG A 176 -19.28 -10.01 -4.80
N GLN A 177 -19.97 -10.81 -5.59
CA GLN A 177 -20.91 -11.82 -5.12
C GLN A 177 -20.23 -12.84 -4.18
N GLY A 178 -20.92 -13.13 -3.06
CA GLY A 178 -20.49 -14.11 -2.09
C GLY A 178 -19.22 -13.72 -1.32
N SER A 179 -18.78 -12.47 -1.41
CA SER A 179 -17.62 -11.98 -0.65
C SER A 179 -18.00 -11.55 0.77
N THR A 180 -17.04 -11.59 1.69
CA THR A 180 -17.19 -11.02 3.03
C THR A 180 -17.39 -9.50 3.01
N HIS A 181 -16.97 -8.83 1.93
CA HIS A 181 -17.25 -7.41 1.69
C HIS A 181 -18.75 -7.18 1.40
N ALA A 182 -19.40 -8.03 0.61
CA ALA A 182 -20.85 -7.99 0.41
C ALA A 182 -21.60 -8.24 1.74
N GLU A 183 -21.09 -9.18 2.56
CA GLU A 183 -21.63 -9.42 3.90
C GLU A 183 -21.49 -8.20 4.81
N PHE A 184 -20.34 -7.50 4.76
CA PHE A 184 -20.12 -6.25 5.49
C PHE A 184 -21.22 -5.22 5.16
N ILE A 185 -21.52 -5.00 3.87
CA ILE A 185 -22.57 -4.06 3.46
C ILE A 185 -23.92 -4.48 4.01
N ARG A 186 -24.32 -5.76 3.90
CA ARG A 186 -25.58 -6.24 4.44
C ARG A 186 -25.72 -6.03 5.93
N ARG A 187 -24.61 -6.20 6.67
CA ARG A 187 -24.61 -6.14 8.13
C ARG A 187 -24.54 -4.72 8.68
N TYR A 188 -23.75 -3.87 8.06
CA TYR A 188 -23.42 -2.54 8.63
C TYR A 188 -24.06 -1.37 7.89
N LEU A 189 -24.53 -1.60 6.66
CA LEU A 189 -25.23 -0.60 5.84
C LEU A 189 -26.54 -1.16 5.29
N PRO A 190 -27.48 -1.59 6.16
CA PRO A 190 -28.71 -2.27 5.74
C PRO A 190 -29.64 -1.38 4.90
N ASP A 191 -29.49 -0.06 5.02
CA ASP A 191 -30.29 0.91 4.24
C ASP A 191 -29.71 1.17 2.84
N ALA A 192 -28.51 0.68 2.53
CA ALA A 192 -27.95 0.74 1.19
C ALA A 192 -28.49 -0.41 0.31
N ARG A 193 -28.67 -0.15 -0.96
CA ARG A 193 -29.05 -1.18 -1.93
C ARG A 193 -27.81 -1.91 -2.46
N LEU A 194 -27.50 -3.07 -1.91
CA LEU A 194 -26.41 -3.92 -2.39
C LEU A 194 -26.77 -4.53 -3.74
N VAL A 195 -25.84 -4.39 -4.71
CA VAL A 195 -25.86 -5.09 -6.00
C VAL A 195 -24.57 -5.88 -6.15
N GLU A 196 -24.72 -7.18 -6.37
CA GLU A 196 -23.59 -8.10 -6.43
C GLU A 196 -23.25 -8.47 -7.88
N PHE A 197 -21.92 -8.52 -8.15
CA PHE A 197 -21.34 -8.86 -9.44
C PHE A 197 -20.47 -10.10 -9.32
N ALA A 198 -20.33 -10.85 -10.40
CA ALA A 198 -19.55 -12.08 -10.40
C ALA A 198 -18.06 -11.87 -10.09
N THR A 199 -17.51 -10.72 -10.48
CA THR A 199 -16.09 -10.36 -10.27
C THR A 199 -15.95 -8.96 -9.71
N GLU A 200 -14.83 -8.67 -9.07
CA GLU A 200 -14.50 -7.32 -8.57
C GLU A 200 -14.37 -6.29 -9.71
N PRO A 201 -13.66 -6.58 -10.81
CA PRO A 201 -13.65 -5.65 -11.95
C PRO A 201 -15.05 -5.31 -12.45
N ALA A 202 -15.95 -6.29 -12.58
CA ALA A 202 -17.32 -6.03 -13.04
C ALA A 202 -18.09 -5.12 -12.05
N ALA A 203 -17.85 -5.22 -10.74
CA ALA A 203 -18.46 -4.34 -9.75
C ALA A 203 -17.89 -2.91 -9.83
N LEU A 204 -16.59 -2.77 -10.04
CA LEU A 204 -15.92 -1.49 -10.22
C LEU A 204 -16.29 -0.82 -11.55
N ASP A 205 -16.39 -1.59 -12.64
CA ASP A 205 -16.85 -1.11 -13.94
C ASP A 205 -18.31 -0.62 -13.89
N ALA A 206 -19.14 -1.23 -13.04
CA ALA A 206 -20.51 -0.76 -12.82
C ALA A 206 -20.54 0.62 -12.14
N LEU A 207 -19.59 0.91 -11.22
CA LEU A 207 -19.41 2.25 -10.67
C LEU A 207 -18.97 3.24 -11.74
N ALA A 208 -17.96 2.91 -12.54
CA ALA A 208 -17.49 3.78 -13.62
C ALA A 208 -18.57 4.09 -14.66
N ALA A 209 -19.49 3.15 -14.87
CA ALA A 209 -20.63 3.28 -15.78
C ALA A 209 -21.89 3.90 -15.14
N ASP A 210 -21.79 4.53 -13.98
CA ASP A 210 -22.90 5.14 -13.21
C ASP A 210 -24.07 4.17 -12.90
N LYS A 211 -23.80 2.85 -12.84
CA LYS A 211 -24.77 1.81 -12.44
C LYS A 211 -24.78 1.54 -10.94
N ALA A 212 -23.78 2.07 -10.23
CA ALA A 212 -23.67 2.06 -8.79
C ALA A 212 -23.14 3.42 -8.30
N ASP A 213 -23.52 3.81 -7.09
CA ASP A 213 -23.08 5.06 -6.44
C ASP A 213 -21.73 4.86 -5.74
N ALA A 214 -21.45 3.64 -5.29
CA ALA A 214 -20.20 3.25 -4.65
C ALA A 214 -19.88 1.77 -4.94
N TYR A 215 -18.62 1.42 -4.84
CA TYR A 215 -18.13 0.06 -4.72
C TYR A 215 -17.58 -0.15 -3.31
N PHE A 216 -17.72 -1.37 -2.76
CA PHE A 216 -17.01 -1.77 -1.53
C PHE A 216 -16.38 -3.14 -1.71
N GLY A 217 -15.08 -3.22 -1.48
CA GLY A 217 -14.35 -4.48 -1.63
C GLY A 217 -12.91 -4.42 -1.12
N ASP A 218 -12.14 -5.42 -1.52
CA ASP A 218 -10.73 -5.54 -1.21
C ASP A 218 -9.94 -4.35 -1.76
N ALA A 219 -9.28 -3.62 -0.87
CA ALA A 219 -8.61 -2.37 -1.21
C ALA A 219 -7.42 -2.59 -2.15
N MET A 220 -6.66 -3.67 -1.96
CA MET A 220 -5.52 -3.99 -2.83
C MET A 220 -5.99 -4.25 -4.26
N ARG A 221 -7.05 -5.04 -4.45
CA ARG A 221 -7.60 -5.32 -5.79
C ARG A 221 -8.19 -4.06 -6.44
N ALA A 222 -8.89 -3.24 -5.64
CA ALA A 222 -9.41 -1.96 -6.10
C ALA A 222 -8.29 -0.99 -6.50
N SER A 223 -7.13 -1.01 -5.82
CA SER A 223 -5.99 -0.14 -6.14
C SER A 223 -5.43 -0.38 -7.55
N PHE A 224 -5.39 -1.62 -8.01
CA PHE A 224 -4.97 -1.93 -9.39
C PHE A 224 -5.97 -1.44 -10.42
N TRP A 225 -7.26 -1.64 -10.18
CA TRP A 225 -8.29 -1.11 -11.07
C TRP A 225 -8.26 0.43 -11.11
N LEU A 226 -8.12 1.08 -9.95
CA LEU A 226 -8.01 2.54 -9.84
C LEU A 226 -6.82 3.11 -10.60
N ASN A 227 -5.68 2.40 -10.64
CA ASN A 227 -4.51 2.87 -11.38
C ASN A 227 -4.83 3.17 -12.87
N ASP A 228 -5.77 2.44 -13.45
CA ASP A 228 -6.19 2.62 -14.83
C ASP A 228 -7.43 3.53 -14.97
N HIS A 229 -7.99 4.01 -13.84
CA HIS A 229 -9.26 4.76 -13.78
C HIS A 229 -9.21 6.02 -12.90
N LEU A 230 -8.02 6.61 -12.72
CA LEU A 230 -7.80 7.80 -11.88
C LEU A 230 -8.57 9.05 -12.34
N ASP A 231 -8.99 9.11 -13.60
CA ASP A 231 -9.82 10.19 -14.16
C ASP A 231 -11.28 10.11 -13.73
N CYS A 232 -11.74 8.93 -13.32
CA CYS A 232 -13.13 8.64 -12.93
C CYS A 232 -13.32 8.63 -11.41
N CYS A 233 -12.47 7.92 -10.73
CA CYS A 233 -12.82 7.32 -9.45
C CYS A 233 -11.65 7.37 -8.47
N ASP A 234 -11.97 7.30 -7.17
CA ASP A 234 -10.96 7.32 -6.11
C ASP A 234 -11.44 6.54 -4.89
N PHE A 235 -10.51 6.18 -4.01
CA PHE A 235 -10.86 5.69 -2.69
C PHE A 235 -11.62 6.75 -1.89
N ALA A 236 -12.64 6.31 -1.16
CA ALA A 236 -13.50 7.17 -0.38
C ALA A 236 -13.58 6.72 1.09
N GLY A 237 -13.49 7.68 2.00
CA GLY A 237 -13.51 7.41 3.44
C GLY A 237 -12.29 6.62 3.92
N GLU A 238 -12.42 6.06 5.11
CA GLU A 238 -11.35 5.34 5.81
C GLU A 238 -11.23 3.88 5.37
N ALA A 239 -10.10 3.26 5.69
CA ALA A 239 -9.87 1.83 5.51
C ALA A 239 -10.53 1.02 6.64
N TYR A 240 -11.26 -0.03 6.29
CA TYR A 240 -11.95 -0.90 7.25
C TYR A 240 -11.11 -2.14 7.54
N PHE A 241 -10.53 -2.18 8.72
CA PHE A 241 -9.79 -3.35 9.22
C PHE A 241 -10.75 -4.20 10.07
N ARG A 242 -11.14 -5.34 9.54
CA ARG A 242 -12.09 -6.26 10.17
C ARG A 242 -11.54 -7.69 10.09
N PRO A 243 -10.70 -8.08 11.06
CA PRO A 243 -10.11 -9.42 11.09
C PRO A 243 -11.14 -10.54 11.02
N ASP A 244 -12.28 -10.34 11.66
CA ASP A 244 -13.43 -11.28 11.67
C ASP A 244 -14.10 -11.46 10.29
N LEU A 245 -13.85 -10.56 9.33
CA LEU A 245 -14.43 -10.59 7.99
C LEU A 245 -13.37 -10.69 6.87
N PHE A 246 -12.27 -9.92 7.00
CA PHE A 246 -11.27 -9.77 5.94
C PHE A 246 -9.96 -10.49 6.26
N GLY A 247 -9.88 -11.16 7.44
CA GLY A 247 -8.68 -11.83 7.92
C GLY A 247 -7.71 -10.90 8.64
N GLU A 248 -6.76 -11.51 9.34
CA GLU A 248 -5.76 -10.82 10.16
C GLU A 248 -4.71 -10.06 9.34
N GLY A 249 -4.57 -10.40 8.05
CA GLY A 249 -3.53 -9.90 7.18
C GLY A 249 -2.53 -10.96 6.76
N LEU A 250 -1.39 -10.52 6.22
CA LEU A 250 -0.32 -11.39 5.75
C LEU A 250 0.81 -11.44 6.78
N ALA A 251 1.22 -12.66 7.13
CA ALA A 251 2.36 -12.96 7.99
C ALA A 251 3.18 -14.11 7.38
N VAL A 252 4.39 -14.29 7.87
CA VAL A 252 5.24 -15.41 7.50
C VAL A 252 4.94 -16.56 8.47
N ALA A 253 4.65 -17.75 7.96
CA ALA A 253 4.48 -18.94 8.77
C ALA A 253 5.84 -19.65 9.00
N ILE A 254 6.09 -20.09 10.21
CA ILE A 254 7.31 -20.76 10.65
C ILE A 254 6.91 -22.06 11.35
N PRO A 255 7.63 -23.17 11.23
CA PRO A 255 7.32 -24.39 11.98
C PRO A 255 7.28 -24.09 13.49
N ALA A 256 6.27 -24.64 14.18
CA ALA A 256 6.07 -24.42 15.61
C ALA A 256 7.34 -24.71 16.42
N GLY A 257 7.68 -23.80 17.34
CA GLY A 257 8.85 -23.92 18.21
C GLY A 257 10.18 -23.45 17.58
N HIS A 258 10.18 -22.92 16.34
CA HIS A 258 11.35 -22.34 15.70
C HIS A 258 11.49 -20.83 16.01
N ASP A 259 11.43 -20.48 17.29
CA ASP A 259 11.43 -19.09 17.78
C ASP A 259 12.59 -18.25 17.26
N ALA A 260 13.79 -18.81 17.10
CA ALA A 260 14.93 -18.07 16.60
C ALA A 260 14.68 -17.51 15.19
N VAL A 261 14.09 -18.32 14.29
CA VAL A 261 13.73 -17.89 12.92
C VAL A 261 12.61 -16.84 12.97
N ARG A 262 11.58 -17.07 13.78
CA ARG A 262 10.48 -16.12 13.95
C ARG A 262 10.97 -14.77 14.45
N LEU A 263 11.78 -14.76 15.51
CA LEU A 263 12.35 -13.52 16.07
C LEU A 263 13.29 -12.80 15.09
N ALA A 264 14.05 -13.54 14.29
CA ALA A 264 14.88 -12.96 13.23
C ALA A 264 14.03 -12.25 12.16
N ILE A 265 12.95 -12.91 11.71
CA ILE A 265 12.03 -12.33 10.72
C ILE A 265 11.32 -11.10 11.30
N ASP A 266 10.79 -11.17 12.52
CA ASP A 266 10.12 -10.04 13.18
C ASP A 266 11.06 -8.84 13.35
N TYR A 267 12.28 -9.11 13.77
CA TYR A 267 13.33 -8.07 13.89
C TYR A 267 13.63 -7.44 12.52
N GLY A 268 13.84 -8.25 11.49
CA GLY A 268 14.07 -7.76 10.13
C GLY A 268 12.90 -6.93 9.59
N LEU A 269 11.66 -7.39 9.76
CA LEU A 269 10.45 -6.63 9.36
C LEU A 269 10.40 -5.25 10.02
N ASN A 270 10.69 -5.17 11.32
CA ASN A 270 10.74 -3.89 12.04
C ASN A 270 11.85 -2.98 11.50
N ARG A 271 13.02 -3.53 11.20
CA ARG A 271 14.12 -2.77 10.61
C ARG A 271 13.77 -2.22 9.22
N LEU A 272 13.19 -3.04 8.34
CA LEU A 272 12.76 -2.61 7.01
C LEU A 272 11.71 -1.50 7.08
N LYS A 273 10.75 -1.61 8.02
CA LYS A 273 9.74 -0.56 8.25
C LYS A 273 10.40 0.76 8.73
N ARG A 274 11.33 0.69 9.68
CA ARG A 274 12.02 1.90 10.19
C ARG A 274 12.96 2.54 9.19
N SER A 275 13.60 1.77 8.34
CA SER A 275 14.53 2.28 7.33
C SER A 275 13.81 2.84 6.08
N GLY A 276 12.51 2.63 5.94
CA GLY A 276 11.74 3.01 4.76
C GLY A 276 11.82 2.02 3.59
N VAL A 277 12.63 0.97 3.69
CA VAL A 277 12.74 -0.05 2.62
C VAL A 277 11.41 -0.77 2.41
N PHE A 278 10.65 -1.02 3.48
CA PHE A 278 9.33 -1.62 3.35
C PHE A 278 8.38 -0.71 2.53
N ASP A 279 8.43 0.60 2.74
CA ASP A 279 7.62 1.58 2.01
C ASP A 279 8.02 1.63 0.53
N GLU A 280 9.32 1.56 0.22
CA GLU A 280 9.81 1.48 -1.15
C GLU A 280 9.29 0.22 -1.86
N LEU A 281 9.31 -0.93 -1.19
CA LEU A 281 8.75 -2.17 -1.72
C LEU A 281 7.25 -2.06 -1.92
N TYR A 282 6.54 -1.51 -0.95
CA TYR A 282 5.10 -1.30 -1.04
C TYR A 282 4.73 -0.44 -2.26
N LEU A 283 5.37 0.74 -2.41
CA LEU A 283 5.10 1.65 -3.52
C LEU A 283 5.53 1.09 -4.89
N ARG A 284 6.49 0.17 -4.92
CA ARG A 284 6.89 -0.52 -6.15
C ARG A 284 5.79 -1.47 -6.66
N TRP A 285 5.14 -2.19 -5.74
CA TRP A 285 4.18 -3.23 -6.08
C TRP A 285 2.73 -2.76 -6.08
N PHE A 286 2.41 -1.67 -5.37
CA PHE A 286 1.06 -1.14 -5.24
C PHE A 286 1.03 0.32 -5.71
N PRO A 287 0.63 0.55 -6.97
CA PRO A 287 0.72 1.88 -7.62
C PRO A 287 -0.21 2.92 -6.99
N VAL A 288 -1.32 2.48 -6.41
CA VAL A 288 -2.25 3.33 -5.64
C VAL A 288 -2.26 2.81 -4.20
N SER A 289 -1.95 3.68 -3.24
CA SER A 289 -2.02 3.29 -1.83
C SER A 289 -3.44 2.92 -1.44
N PHE A 290 -3.58 1.78 -0.78
CA PHE A 290 -4.88 1.28 -0.33
C PHE A 290 -5.12 1.45 1.18
N TYR A 291 -4.26 2.19 1.86
CA TYR A 291 -4.41 2.61 3.25
C TYR A 291 -4.97 4.03 3.38
#